data_a886f5974dd60593f77ed1de52dcdef0
#
_entry.id   a886f5974dd60593f77ed1de52dcdef0
#
_cell.length_a   1.000
_cell.length_b   1.000
_cell.length_c   1.000
_cell.angle_alpha   90.00
_cell.angle_beta   90.00
_cell.angle_gamma   90.00
#
_symmetry.space_group_name_H-M   'P 1'
#
loop_
_entity.id
_entity.type
_entity.pdbx_description
1 polymer ?
#
loop_
_entity_poly.entity_id
_entity_poly.type
_entity_poly.pdbx_seq_one_letter_code
_entity_poly.pdbx_strand_id
1 'polypeptide(L)'
;METKELYYPQISAQAGSYTFEEGVELEIYSSKSSYYDWAKIRFTSQFRPKLSLKKKDPATIQLGYDGTLEDVFTGFVSGNYDGGTYANEVALKDEMLLMEETIINDTFLDTTPQELISYFLAQAGLSKMKLSSKTYPTRKMLPIRRQ
;
A
#
# COMPACT_ATOMS: atom_id res chain seq x y z
N MET A 1 0.22 22.83 40.47
CA MET A 1 -0.15 23.40 39.16
C MET A 1 0.08 22.33 38.07
N GLU A 2 -1.00 21.75 37.59
CA GLU A 2 -0.86 20.75 36.51
C GLU A 2 -0.50 21.45 35.20
N THR A 3 0.58 21.04 34.60
CA THR A 3 0.99 21.48 33.27
C THR A 3 0.25 20.61 32.25
N LYS A 4 -0.69 21.19 31.51
CA LYS A 4 -1.30 20.51 30.38
C LYS A 4 -0.39 20.64 29.16
N GLU A 5 0.10 19.51 28.68
CA GLU A 5 0.75 19.48 27.38
C GLU A 5 -0.33 19.47 26.29
N LEU A 6 -0.25 20.44 25.38
CA LEU A 6 -1.11 20.51 24.22
C LEU A 6 -0.37 19.92 23.02
N TYR A 7 -0.91 18.86 22.45
CA TYR A 7 -0.37 18.24 21.23
C TYR A 7 -1.21 18.68 20.03
N TYR A 8 -0.54 19.17 19.02
CA TYR A 8 -1.17 19.53 17.76
C TYR A 8 -1.01 18.36 16.78
N PRO A 9 -2.07 17.59 16.52
CA PRO A 9 -1.98 16.50 15.55
C PRO A 9 -1.75 17.05 14.15
N GLN A 10 -0.84 16.40 13.43
CA GLN A 10 -0.51 16.75 12.06
C GLN A 10 -0.65 15.52 11.19
N ILE A 11 -1.11 15.74 9.97
CA ILE A 11 -1.21 14.71 8.95
C ILE A 11 -0.51 15.19 7.69
N SER A 12 0.07 14.25 6.97
CA SER A 12 0.58 14.48 5.61
C SER A 12 0.31 13.22 4.80
N ALA A 13 -0.58 13.33 3.83
CA ALA A 13 -0.92 12.24 2.94
C ALA A 13 -0.43 12.59 1.53
N GLN A 14 0.45 11.76 0.98
CA GLN A 14 0.93 11.89 -0.39
C GLN A 14 0.34 10.79 -1.26
N ALA A 15 -0.14 11.17 -2.44
CA ALA A 15 -0.56 10.24 -3.47
C ALA A 15 -0.08 10.78 -4.83
N GLY A 16 0.83 10.06 -5.48
CA GLY A 16 1.49 10.55 -6.68
C GLY A 16 2.21 11.88 -6.42
N SER A 17 1.84 12.91 -7.17
CA SER A 17 2.41 14.26 -7.01
C SER A 17 1.63 15.15 -6.05
N TYR A 18 0.53 14.65 -5.47
CA TYR A 18 -0.34 15.43 -4.58
C TYR A 18 0.03 15.22 -3.12
N THR A 19 -0.07 16.29 -2.34
CA THR A 19 0.13 16.26 -0.89
C THR A 19 -1.07 16.91 -0.21
N PHE A 20 -1.63 16.23 0.78
CA PHE A 20 -2.79 16.70 1.56
C PHE A 20 -2.38 16.82 3.02
N GLU A 21 -2.47 18.01 3.57
CA GLU A 21 -2.13 18.28 4.98
C GLU A 21 -3.35 18.68 5.81
N GLU A 22 -4.43 19.06 5.15
CA GLU A 22 -5.68 19.45 5.78
C GLU A 22 -6.87 19.16 4.87
N GLY A 23 -8.06 19.23 5.42
CA GLY A 23 -9.30 19.04 4.66
C GLY A 23 -9.57 17.59 4.26
N VAL A 24 -8.91 16.64 4.89
CA VAL A 24 -9.05 15.22 4.61
C VAL A 24 -9.30 14.41 5.88
N GLU A 25 -10.00 13.30 5.71
CA GLU A 25 -10.13 12.24 6.71
C GLU A 25 -9.32 11.04 6.27
N LEU A 26 -8.58 10.46 7.19
CA LEU A 26 -7.74 9.31 6.93
C LEU A 26 -8.32 8.07 7.62
N GLU A 27 -8.40 6.99 6.89
CA GLU A 27 -8.75 5.68 7.41
C GLU A 27 -7.64 4.71 7.02
N ILE A 28 -7.02 4.10 8.02
CA ILE A 28 -5.91 3.17 7.81
C ILE A 28 -6.27 1.85 8.47
N TYR A 29 -6.20 0.78 7.72
CA TYR A 29 -6.46 -0.56 8.20
C TYR A 29 -5.21 -1.41 8.06
N SER A 30 -4.76 -1.96 9.18
CA SER A 30 -3.65 -2.90 9.24
C SER A 30 -4.03 -4.05 10.16
N SER A 31 -3.89 -5.27 9.69
CA SER A 31 -4.24 -6.47 10.45
C SER A 31 -3.36 -7.64 10.05
N LYS A 32 -2.90 -8.39 11.05
CA LYS A 32 -2.14 -9.63 10.82
C LYS A 32 -2.94 -10.72 10.13
N SER A 33 -4.26 -10.64 10.17
CA SER A 33 -5.16 -11.61 9.52
C SER A 33 -5.58 -11.20 8.11
N SER A 34 -5.22 -10.01 7.67
CA SER A 34 -5.50 -9.51 6.32
C SER A 34 -4.34 -9.80 5.39
N TYR A 35 -4.63 -10.05 4.13
CA TYR A 35 -3.61 -10.25 3.09
C TYR A 35 -2.88 -8.96 2.74
N TYR A 36 -3.49 -7.82 3.00
CA TYR A 36 -2.92 -6.52 2.69
C TYR A 36 -3.43 -5.47 3.67
N ASP A 37 -2.64 -4.44 3.85
CA ASP A 37 -3.05 -3.23 4.52
C ASP A 37 -3.61 -2.26 3.48
N TRP A 38 -4.58 -1.47 3.89
CA TRP A 38 -5.17 -0.47 3.01
C TRP A 38 -5.39 0.83 3.75
N ALA A 39 -5.54 1.88 2.98
CA ALA A 39 -5.89 3.18 3.51
C ALA A 39 -6.82 3.91 2.55
N LYS A 40 -7.54 4.88 3.08
CA LYS A 40 -8.38 5.79 2.28
C LYS A 40 -8.12 7.21 2.73
N ILE A 41 -7.98 8.09 1.75
CA ILE A 41 -7.96 9.53 1.94
C ILE A 41 -9.31 10.02 1.48
N ARG A 42 -10.15 10.48 2.41
CA ARG A 42 -11.48 11.00 2.10
C ARG A 42 -11.46 12.51 2.14
N PHE A 43 -12.10 13.13 1.19
CA PHE A 43 -12.20 14.58 1.11
C PHE A 43 -13.50 15.06 1.72
N THR A 44 -13.44 16.16 2.45
CA THR A 44 -14.63 16.78 3.03
C THR A 44 -15.52 17.36 1.93
N SER A 45 -16.79 17.58 2.23
CA SER A 45 -17.75 18.15 1.25
C SER A 45 -17.34 19.52 0.72
N GLN A 46 -16.54 20.24 1.49
CA GLN A 46 -16.03 21.57 1.12
C GLN A 46 -14.74 21.54 0.31
N PHE A 47 -14.04 20.40 0.33
CA PHE A 47 -12.76 20.25 -0.36
C PHE A 47 -12.73 18.95 -1.14
N ARG A 48 -13.14 19.02 -2.39
CA ARG A 48 -13.09 17.89 -3.32
C ARG A 48 -12.18 18.25 -4.48
N PRO A 49 -10.97 17.71 -4.50
CA PRO A 49 -10.04 18.03 -5.58
C PRO A 49 -10.34 17.23 -6.85
N LYS A 50 -9.93 17.78 -7.97
CA LYS A 50 -9.80 17.03 -9.22
C LYS A 50 -8.39 16.44 -9.25
N LEU A 51 -8.29 15.13 -9.19
CA LEU A 51 -7.03 14.43 -9.14
C LEU A 51 -6.79 13.64 -10.42
N SER A 52 -5.56 13.65 -10.89
CA SER A 52 -5.10 12.78 -11.96
C SER A 52 -4.09 11.81 -11.38
N LEU A 53 -4.56 10.63 -11.03
CA LEU A 53 -3.77 9.57 -10.42
C LEU A 53 -3.97 8.27 -11.20
N LYS A 54 -2.91 7.51 -11.29
CA LYS A 54 -2.93 6.18 -11.91
C LYS A 54 -2.73 5.11 -10.85
N LYS A 55 -3.33 3.97 -11.08
CA LYS A 55 -3.06 2.77 -10.30
C LYS A 55 -1.57 2.51 -10.23
N LYS A 56 -1.05 2.22 -9.05
CA LYS A 56 0.37 2.04 -8.71
C LYS A 56 1.17 3.33 -8.52
N ASP A 57 0.56 4.51 -8.58
CA ASP A 57 1.25 5.71 -8.14
C ASP A 57 1.61 5.59 -6.66
N PRO A 58 2.84 5.95 -6.27
CA PRO A 58 3.27 5.79 -4.88
C PRO A 58 2.46 6.67 -3.93
N ALA A 59 2.21 6.16 -2.73
CA ALA A 59 1.45 6.85 -1.71
C ALA A 59 2.06 6.61 -0.32
N THR A 60 2.06 7.64 0.50
CA THR A 60 2.57 7.58 1.88
C THR A 60 1.69 8.44 2.77
N ILE A 61 1.35 7.92 3.95
CA ILE A 61 0.64 8.67 4.98
C ILE A 61 1.55 8.80 6.19
N GLN A 62 1.68 10.01 6.67
CA GLN A 62 2.43 10.35 7.86
C GLN A 62 1.50 10.98 8.89
N LEU A 63 1.67 10.59 10.14
CA LEU A 63 0.98 11.16 11.29
C LEU A 63 1.99 11.55 12.34
N GLY A 64 1.67 12.58 13.10
CA GLY A 64 2.52 13.01 14.19
C GLY A 64 1.97 14.18 14.97
N TYR A 65 2.81 14.72 15.82
CA TYR A 65 2.53 15.86 16.68
C TYR A 65 3.69 16.84 16.64
N ASP A 66 3.37 18.13 16.70
CA ASP A 66 4.33 19.20 16.89
C ASP A 66 5.52 19.21 15.90
N GLY A 67 5.23 18.91 14.64
CA GLY A 67 6.23 18.94 13.56
C GLY A 67 7.02 17.64 13.37
N THR A 68 6.81 16.64 14.22
CA THR A 68 7.44 15.32 14.07
C THR A 68 6.45 14.35 13.45
N LEU A 69 6.67 14.00 12.19
CA LEU A 69 5.81 13.07 11.45
C LEU A 69 6.49 11.72 11.30
N GLU A 70 5.69 10.66 11.43
CA GLU A 70 6.12 9.28 11.22
C GLU A 70 5.28 8.63 10.13
N ASP A 71 5.93 7.77 9.34
CA ASP A 71 5.23 6.99 8.32
C ASP A 71 4.32 5.96 8.99
N VAL A 72 3.03 6.04 8.73
CA VAL A 72 2.04 5.07 9.24
C VAL A 72 1.47 4.18 8.14
N PHE A 73 1.63 4.58 6.89
CA PHE A 73 1.24 3.79 5.74
C PHE A 73 2.14 4.13 4.56
N THR A 74 2.61 3.11 3.88
CA THR A 74 3.35 3.24 2.62
C THR A 74 2.80 2.21 1.64
N GLY A 75 2.46 2.67 0.45
CA GLY A 75 1.88 1.79 -0.56
C GLY A 75 1.65 2.52 -1.87
N PHE A 76 0.54 2.21 -2.50
CA PHE A 76 0.23 2.65 -3.86
C PHE A 76 -1.24 3.00 -4.00
N VAL A 77 -1.54 3.91 -4.92
CA VAL A 77 -2.90 4.21 -5.34
C VAL A 77 -3.50 2.94 -5.98
N SER A 78 -4.67 2.52 -5.50
CA SER A 78 -5.28 1.25 -5.94
C SER A 78 -6.27 1.39 -7.09
N GLY A 79 -6.53 2.60 -7.55
CA GLY A 79 -7.46 2.87 -8.65
C GLY A 79 -6.96 3.94 -9.59
N ASN A 80 -7.70 4.19 -10.65
CA ASN A 80 -7.42 5.25 -11.60
C ASN A 80 -8.38 6.42 -11.35
N TYR A 81 -7.82 7.63 -11.30
CA TYR A 81 -8.57 8.87 -11.15
C TYR A 81 -8.22 9.78 -12.32
N ASP A 82 -9.20 10.13 -13.12
CA ASP A 82 -9.00 11.12 -14.17
C ASP A 82 -9.18 12.52 -13.62
N GLY A 83 -8.59 13.52 -14.23
CA GLY A 83 -8.70 14.91 -13.77
C GLY A 83 -10.05 15.57 -14.12
N GLY A 84 -11.01 14.84 -14.68
CA GLY A 84 -12.28 15.37 -15.16
C GLY A 84 -13.38 15.49 -14.11
N THR A 85 -13.27 14.73 -13.02
CA THR A 85 -14.27 14.68 -11.94
C THR A 85 -13.65 15.00 -10.59
N TYR A 86 -14.49 15.51 -9.67
CA TYR A 86 -14.07 15.74 -8.30
C TYR A 86 -13.98 14.41 -7.54
N ALA A 87 -12.87 14.16 -6.90
CA ALA A 87 -12.67 12.94 -6.12
C ALA A 87 -13.36 13.04 -4.75
N ASN A 88 -14.05 11.99 -4.35
CA ASN A 88 -14.59 11.83 -3.00
C ASN A 88 -13.56 11.20 -2.06
N GLU A 89 -12.80 10.25 -2.57
CA GLU A 89 -11.76 9.55 -1.83
C GLU A 89 -10.70 9.01 -2.77
N VAL A 90 -9.53 8.75 -2.21
CA VAL A 90 -8.45 8.02 -2.88
C VAL A 90 -8.19 6.75 -2.08
N ALA A 91 -8.34 5.60 -2.71
CA ALA A 91 -8.08 4.31 -2.09
C ALA A 91 -6.63 3.91 -2.32
N LEU A 92 -5.99 3.43 -1.25
CA LEU A 92 -4.60 3.00 -1.24
C LEU A 92 -4.49 1.55 -0.79
N LYS A 93 -3.55 0.83 -1.35
CA LYS A 93 -3.15 -0.51 -0.91
C LYS A 93 -1.65 -0.57 -0.70
N ASP A 94 -1.21 -1.48 0.14
CA ASP A 94 0.21 -1.72 0.35
C ASP A 94 0.86 -2.43 -0.86
N GLU A 95 2.05 -2.92 -0.67
CA GLU A 95 2.84 -3.57 -1.72
C GLU A 95 2.18 -4.83 -2.30
N MET A 96 1.19 -5.40 -1.65
CA MET A 96 0.43 -6.54 -2.17
C MET A 96 -0.33 -6.19 -3.45
N LEU A 97 -0.59 -4.91 -3.70
CA LEU A 97 -1.16 -4.47 -4.97
C LEU A 97 -0.27 -4.89 -6.15
N LEU A 98 1.03 -4.79 -6.00
CA LEU A 98 1.98 -5.19 -7.04
C LEU A 98 1.91 -6.71 -7.29
N MET A 99 1.72 -7.49 -6.23
CA MET A 99 1.53 -8.94 -6.35
C MET A 99 0.22 -9.29 -7.07
N GLU A 100 -0.87 -8.62 -6.72
CA GLU A 100 -2.18 -8.83 -7.36
C GLU A 100 -2.16 -8.51 -8.85
N GLU A 101 -1.39 -7.51 -9.26
CA GLU A 101 -1.28 -7.08 -10.65
C GLU A 101 -0.27 -7.90 -11.47
N THR A 102 0.49 -8.76 -10.82
CA THR A 102 1.52 -9.55 -11.49
C THR A 102 0.92 -10.80 -12.13
N ILE A 103 1.17 -10.98 -13.42
CA ILE A 103 0.73 -12.14 -14.17
C ILE A 103 1.93 -13.08 -14.35
N ILE A 104 1.73 -14.35 -13.99
CA ILE A 104 2.76 -15.39 -14.07
C ILE A 104 2.25 -16.52 -14.95
N ASN A 105 3.01 -16.85 -15.99
CA ASN A 105 2.69 -17.91 -16.95
C ASN A 105 3.75 -19.02 -16.98
N ASP A 106 4.49 -19.19 -15.90
CA ASP A 106 5.56 -20.15 -15.81
C ASP A 106 5.11 -21.47 -15.17
N THR A 107 5.83 -22.52 -15.47
CA THR A 107 5.65 -23.84 -14.87
C THR A 107 6.77 -24.09 -13.89
N PHE A 108 6.43 -24.48 -12.68
CA PHE A 108 7.39 -24.76 -11.62
C PHE A 108 7.46 -26.25 -11.34
N LEU A 109 8.68 -26.80 -11.41
CA LEU A 109 8.98 -28.19 -11.11
C LEU A 109 10.10 -28.25 -10.08
N ASP A 110 9.97 -29.12 -9.09
CA ASP A 110 11.00 -29.37 -8.08
C ASP A 110 11.52 -28.08 -7.40
N THR A 111 10.62 -27.17 -7.08
CA THR A 111 10.96 -25.90 -6.45
C THR A 111 10.59 -25.89 -4.96
N THR A 112 11.34 -25.12 -4.17
CA THR A 112 10.99 -24.88 -2.76
C THR A 112 9.99 -23.74 -2.65
N PRO A 113 9.21 -23.68 -1.55
CA PRO A 113 8.32 -22.52 -1.29
C PRO A 113 9.08 -21.18 -1.31
N GLN A 114 10.30 -21.15 -0.76
CA GLN A 114 11.12 -19.94 -0.76
C GLN A 114 11.53 -19.50 -2.16
N GLU A 115 11.92 -20.42 -3.00
CA GLU A 115 12.27 -20.13 -4.40
C GLU A 115 11.06 -19.62 -5.18
N LEU A 116 9.90 -20.22 -4.96
CA LEU A 116 8.65 -19.80 -5.59
C LEU A 116 8.25 -18.39 -5.16
N ILE A 117 8.30 -18.11 -3.88
CA ILE A 117 7.98 -16.77 -3.33
C ILE A 117 8.99 -15.75 -3.85
N SER A 118 10.29 -16.08 -3.85
CA SER A 118 11.33 -15.18 -4.38
C SER A 118 11.09 -14.84 -5.84
N TYR A 119 10.69 -15.81 -6.64
CA TYR A 119 10.33 -15.61 -8.04
C TYR A 119 9.14 -14.65 -8.18
N PHE A 120 8.07 -14.88 -7.41
CA PHE A 120 6.88 -14.02 -7.44
C PHE A 120 7.20 -12.59 -7.02
N LEU A 121 8.00 -12.42 -5.97
CA LEU A 121 8.41 -11.09 -5.50
C LEU A 121 9.26 -10.38 -6.56
N ALA A 122 10.17 -11.09 -7.21
CA ALA A 122 10.98 -10.52 -8.28
C ALA A 122 10.13 -10.06 -9.46
N GLN A 123 9.14 -10.87 -9.87
CA GLN A 123 8.21 -10.51 -10.95
C GLN A 123 7.35 -9.30 -10.60
N ALA A 124 7.00 -9.14 -9.33
CA ALA A 124 6.24 -8.01 -8.83
C ALA A 124 7.09 -6.76 -8.54
N GLY A 125 8.41 -6.84 -8.64
CA GLY A 125 9.32 -5.75 -8.32
C GLY A 125 9.61 -5.58 -6.84
N LEU A 126 9.35 -6.61 -6.02
CA LEU A 126 9.49 -6.59 -4.55
C LEU A 126 10.70 -7.41 -4.07
N SER A 127 11.79 -7.40 -4.80
CA SER A 127 12.98 -8.22 -4.52
C SER A 127 13.68 -7.94 -3.18
N LYS A 128 13.34 -6.83 -2.51
CA LYS A 128 13.94 -6.43 -1.23
C LYS A 128 13.21 -6.96 0.01
N MET A 129 12.11 -7.67 -0.16
CA MET A 129 11.38 -8.24 0.98
C MET A 129 12.15 -9.39 1.60
N LYS A 130 12.15 -9.43 2.94
CA LYS A 130 12.76 -10.53 3.68
C LYS A 130 11.85 -11.75 3.65
N LEU A 131 12.44 -12.88 3.29
CA LEU A 131 11.79 -14.17 3.37
C LEU A 131 12.15 -14.88 4.68
N SER A 132 11.25 -15.76 5.12
CA SER A 132 11.55 -16.66 6.24
C SER A 132 12.74 -17.55 5.88
N SER A 133 13.68 -17.70 6.83
CA SER A 133 14.79 -18.64 6.69
C SER A 133 14.39 -20.10 6.92
N LYS A 134 13.15 -20.34 7.37
CA LYS A 134 12.63 -21.67 7.63
C LYS A 134 12.50 -22.47 6.35
N THR A 135 13.15 -23.60 6.32
CA THR A 135 13.10 -24.53 5.19
C THR A 135 11.94 -25.51 5.38
N TYR A 136 11.13 -25.67 4.35
CA TYR A 136 10.03 -26.63 4.35
C TYR A 136 10.38 -27.79 3.43
N PRO A 137 10.00 -29.03 3.78
CA PRO A 137 10.18 -30.16 2.88
C PRO A 137 9.43 -29.92 1.57
N THR A 138 10.11 -30.17 0.47
CA THR A 138 9.52 -30.02 -0.86
C THR A 138 8.82 -31.27 -1.29
N ARG A 139 7.57 -31.13 -1.67
CA ARG A 139 6.89 -32.13 -2.51
C ARG A 139 6.98 -31.68 -3.95
N LYS A 140 6.95 -32.65 -4.86
CA LYS A 140 6.86 -32.35 -6.29
C LYS A 140 5.62 -31.49 -6.53
N MET A 141 5.80 -30.25 -6.95
CA MET A 141 4.71 -29.32 -7.18
C MET A 141 4.14 -29.54 -8.57
N LEU A 142 2.81 -29.47 -8.66
CA LEU A 142 2.14 -29.48 -9.95
C LEU A 142 2.39 -28.14 -10.68
N PRO A 143 2.43 -28.19 -12.04
CA PRO A 143 2.56 -26.95 -12.81
C PRO A 143 1.42 -25.99 -12.47
N ILE A 144 1.77 -24.74 -12.20
CA ILE A 144 0.79 -23.68 -11.97
C ILE A 144 0.58 -22.97 -13.30
N ARG A 145 -0.60 -23.10 -13.85
CA ARG A 145 -1.04 -22.33 -15.02
C ARG A 145 -2.03 -21.29 -14.57
N ARG A 146 -1.73 -20.07 -14.87
CA ARG A 146 -2.68 -18.98 -14.73
C ARG A 146 -3.25 -18.66 -16.11
N GLN A 147 -4.55 -18.83 -16.23
CA GLN A 147 -5.27 -18.44 -17.43
C GLN A 147 -5.63 -16.95 -17.42
#